data_bf99ed33bd2f59af7ea9abfeff26ae3e
#
_entry.id   bf99ed33bd2f59af7ea9abfeff26ae3e
#
_cell.length_a   1.000
_cell.length_b   1.000
_cell.length_c   1.000
_cell.angle_alpha   90.00
_cell.angle_beta   90.00
_cell.angle_gamma   90.00
#
_symmetry.space_group_name_H-M   'P 1'
#
loop_
_entity.id
_entity.type
_entity.pdbx_description
1 polymer ?
#
loop_
_entity_poly.entity_id
_entity_poly.type
_entity_poly.pdbx_seq_one_letter_code
_entity_poly.pdbx_strand_id
1 'polypeptide(L)'
;MKHELTLYTQTNCVYCDMMKTKLDQWGYRYNSVNIQEDAAGKTYVLSEGHRTVPQLYYGKTHINPNINTEEYTQNILEQYIGHLDDVK
;
A
#
# COMPACT_ATOMS: atom_id res chain seq x y z
N MET A 1 13.85 -3.20 -6.50
CA MET A 1 12.88 -2.09 -6.53
C MET A 1 13.61 -0.79 -6.24
N LYS A 2 13.22 0.30 -6.91
CA LYS A 2 13.88 1.61 -6.76
C LYS A 2 13.25 2.46 -5.66
N HIS A 3 12.04 2.14 -5.26
CA HIS A 3 11.30 2.86 -4.23
C HIS A 3 10.87 1.92 -3.13
N GLU A 4 10.40 2.47 -2.03
CA GLU A 4 9.89 1.68 -0.93
C GLU A 4 8.39 1.49 -1.04
N LEU A 5 7.93 0.29 -0.67
CA LEU A 5 6.50 0.03 -0.47
C LEU A 5 6.10 0.52 0.91
N THR A 6 5.01 1.25 0.97
CA THR A 6 4.41 1.70 2.23
C THR A 6 2.95 1.32 2.25
N LEU A 7 2.55 0.62 3.31
CA LEU A 7 1.17 0.24 3.53
C LEU A 7 0.60 1.06 4.69
N TYR A 8 -0.41 1.87 4.38
CA TYR A 8 -1.15 2.60 5.41
C TYR A 8 -2.26 1.71 5.93
N THR A 9 -2.32 1.55 7.23
CA THR A 9 -3.16 0.57 7.90
C THR A 9 -3.76 1.17 9.18
N GLN A 10 -4.63 0.42 9.85
CA GLN A 10 -5.15 0.77 11.17
C GLN A 10 -5.39 -0.50 11.98
N THR A 11 -5.58 -0.31 13.28
CA THR A 11 -5.86 -1.42 14.19
C THR A 11 -7.24 -2.03 13.86
N ASN A 12 -7.37 -3.35 14.01
CA ASN A 12 -8.62 -4.09 13.78
C ASN A 12 -9.15 -3.92 12.34
N CYS A 13 -8.26 -3.95 11.38
CA CYS A 13 -8.61 -3.83 9.96
C CYS A 13 -8.34 -5.16 9.26
N VAL A 14 -9.41 -5.91 8.95
CA VAL A 14 -9.30 -7.23 8.30
C VAL A 14 -8.61 -7.11 6.94
N TYR A 15 -9.00 -6.12 6.14
CA TYR A 15 -8.42 -5.93 4.81
C TYR A 15 -6.97 -5.47 4.87
N CYS A 16 -6.59 -4.73 5.93
CA CYS A 16 -5.19 -4.38 6.14
C CYS A 16 -4.35 -5.63 6.44
N ASP A 17 -4.87 -6.51 7.27
CA ASP A 17 -4.20 -7.78 7.59
C ASP A 17 -4.10 -8.66 6.36
N MET A 18 -5.14 -8.69 5.53
CA MET A 18 -5.13 -9.43 4.28
C MET A 18 -4.05 -8.91 3.34
N MET A 19 -3.92 -7.60 3.21
CA MET A 19 -2.88 -7.00 2.36
C MET A 19 -1.48 -7.32 2.88
N LYS A 20 -1.27 -7.24 4.19
CA LYS A 20 0.01 -7.63 4.81
C LYS A 20 0.36 -9.08 4.50
N THR A 21 -0.60 -9.97 4.65
CA THR A 21 -0.40 -11.39 4.36
C THR A 21 -0.01 -11.61 2.91
N LYS A 22 -0.69 -10.94 1.99
CA LYS A 22 -0.37 -11.03 0.56
C LYS A 22 1.05 -10.57 0.28
N LEU A 23 1.43 -9.40 0.78
CA LEU A 23 2.77 -8.86 0.57
C LEU A 23 3.85 -9.78 1.15
N ASP A 24 3.60 -10.33 2.33
CA ASP A 24 4.53 -11.27 2.96
C ASP A 24 4.67 -12.55 2.12
N GLN A 25 3.56 -13.11 1.66
CA GLN A 25 3.55 -14.31 0.83
C GLN A 25 4.26 -14.10 -0.51
N TRP A 26 4.15 -12.89 -1.07
CA TRP A 26 4.81 -12.56 -2.34
C TRP A 26 6.29 -12.17 -2.16
N GLY A 27 6.76 -12.09 -0.91
CA GLY A 27 8.17 -11.82 -0.61
C GLY A 27 8.56 -10.36 -0.70
N TYR A 28 7.62 -9.44 -0.61
CA TYR A 28 7.91 -8.01 -0.66
C TYR A 28 8.15 -7.45 0.75
N ARG A 29 9.14 -6.57 0.84
CA ARG A 29 9.35 -5.76 2.04
C ARG A 29 8.53 -4.50 1.92
N TYR A 30 7.97 -4.06 3.03
CA TYR A 30 7.17 -2.85 3.06
C TYR A 30 7.23 -2.20 4.43
N ASN A 31 6.99 -0.91 4.46
CA ASN A 31 6.81 -0.17 5.70
C ASN A 31 5.33 -0.18 6.04
N SER A 32 4.98 -0.53 7.27
CA SER A 32 3.60 -0.50 7.73
C SER A 32 3.41 0.73 8.61
N VAL A 33 2.48 1.59 8.23
CA VAL A 33 2.18 2.82 8.95
C VAL A 33 0.76 2.76 9.47
N ASN A 34 0.61 2.64 10.79
CA ASN A 34 -0.71 2.63 11.42
C ASN A 34 -1.16 4.08 11.61
N ILE A 35 -2.20 4.48 10.89
CA ILE A 35 -2.66 5.89 10.90
C ILE A 35 -3.32 6.30 12.21
N GLN A 36 -3.66 5.35 13.08
CA GLN A 36 -4.16 5.66 14.42
C GLN A 36 -3.04 6.00 15.39
N GLU A 37 -1.81 5.55 15.10
CA GLU A 37 -0.64 5.75 15.94
C GLU A 37 0.34 6.77 15.36
N ASP A 38 0.26 7.02 14.06
CA ASP A 38 1.18 7.91 13.35
C ASP A 38 0.40 9.09 12.77
N ALA A 39 0.54 10.25 13.40
CA ALA A 39 -0.17 11.46 13.01
C ALA A 39 0.22 11.93 11.61
N ALA A 40 1.50 11.81 11.24
CA ALA A 40 1.97 12.20 9.92
C ALA A 40 1.38 11.28 8.84
N GLY A 41 1.32 9.98 9.12
CA GLY A 41 0.69 9.03 8.20
C GLY A 41 -0.78 9.30 7.99
N LYS A 42 -1.51 9.60 9.08
CA LYS A 42 -2.91 9.96 8.99
C LYS A 42 -3.12 11.22 8.15
N THR A 43 -2.31 12.24 8.39
CA THR A 43 -2.37 13.49 7.62
C THR A 43 -2.12 13.22 6.14
N TYR A 44 -1.15 12.37 5.84
CA TYR A 44 -0.80 12.04 4.46
C TYR A 44 -1.98 11.38 3.73
N VAL A 45 -2.58 10.33 4.33
CA VAL A 45 -3.69 9.63 3.65
C VAL A 45 -4.91 10.54 3.49
N LEU A 46 -5.18 11.40 4.45
CA LEU A 46 -6.29 12.36 4.32
C LEU A 46 -6.00 13.40 3.24
N SER A 47 -4.76 13.88 3.14
CA SER A 47 -4.37 14.86 2.12
C SER A 47 -4.46 14.29 0.72
N GLU A 48 -4.28 12.97 0.58
CA GLU A 48 -4.42 12.27 -0.70
C GLU A 48 -5.87 11.92 -1.03
N GLY A 49 -6.81 12.32 -0.16
CA GLY A 49 -8.23 12.09 -0.40
C GLY A 49 -8.75 10.74 0.05
N HIS A 50 -7.94 9.97 0.78
CA HIS A 50 -8.36 8.65 1.24
C HIS A 50 -9.21 8.75 2.50
N ARG A 51 -10.25 7.91 2.59
CA ARG A 51 -11.09 7.77 3.76
C ARG A 51 -11.08 6.37 4.32
N THR A 52 -10.35 5.46 3.66
CA THR A 52 -10.29 4.05 4.04
C THR A 52 -8.85 3.56 4.00
N VAL A 53 -8.62 2.42 4.64
CA VAL A 53 -7.38 1.65 4.59
C VAL A 53 -7.75 0.21 4.25
N PRO A 54 -6.85 -0.60 3.66
CA PRO A 54 -5.44 -0.33 3.40
C PRO A 54 -5.22 0.56 2.17
N GLN A 55 -4.15 1.35 2.20
CA GLN A 55 -3.68 2.11 1.04
C GLN A 55 -2.22 1.78 0.80
N LEU A 56 -1.90 1.29 -0.39
CA LEU A 56 -0.56 0.84 -0.72
C LEU A 56 0.10 1.84 -1.67
N TYR A 57 1.32 2.23 -1.32
CA TYR A 57 2.10 3.20 -2.09
C TYR A 57 3.45 2.59 -2.45
N TYR A 58 3.89 2.89 -3.66
CA TYR A 58 5.27 2.63 -4.10
C TYR A 58 5.94 4.00 -4.29
N GLY A 59 6.81 4.36 -3.34
CA GLY A 59 7.27 5.73 -3.25
C GLY A 59 6.10 6.65 -2.96
N LYS A 60 5.82 7.59 -3.85
CA LYS A 60 4.69 8.52 -3.74
C LYS A 60 3.51 8.13 -4.63
N THR A 61 3.59 7.02 -5.32
CA THR A 61 2.56 6.58 -6.24
C THR A 61 1.61 5.60 -5.59
N HIS A 62 0.32 5.91 -5.64
CA HIS A 62 -0.73 5.04 -5.13
C HIS A 62 -0.90 3.86 -6.08
N ILE A 63 -0.68 2.65 -5.61
CA ILE A 63 -0.63 1.46 -6.47
C ILE A 63 -1.74 0.45 -6.24
N ASN A 64 -2.75 0.82 -5.45
CA ASN A 64 -3.97 0.02 -5.36
C ASN A 64 -5.24 0.87 -5.58
N PRO A 65 -5.23 1.83 -6.53
CA PRO A 65 -6.38 2.72 -6.72
C PRO A 65 -7.60 1.96 -7.21
N ASN A 66 -8.71 2.12 -6.48
CA ASN A 66 -10.00 1.52 -6.85
C ASN A 66 -9.98 -0.01 -6.98
N ILE A 67 -9.00 -0.66 -6.36
CA ILE A 67 -8.88 -2.12 -6.37
C ILE A 67 -9.10 -2.63 -4.94
N ASN A 68 -10.11 -3.48 -4.78
CA ASN A 68 -10.36 -4.11 -3.49
C ASN A 68 -9.20 -5.03 -3.11
N THR A 69 -8.91 -5.12 -1.82
CA THR A 69 -7.83 -5.97 -1.34
C THR A 69 -7.98 -7.42 -1.79
N GLU A 70 -9.23 -7.91 -1.80
CA GLU A 70 -9.52 -9.28 -2.22
C GLU A 70 -9.15 -9.53 -3.67
N GLU A 71 -9.24 -8.52 -4.53
CA GLU A 71 -8.95 -8.61 -5.96
C GLU A 71 -7.50 -8.25 -6.30
N TYR A 72 -6.75 -7.76 -5.32
CA TYR A 72 -5.37 -7.32 -5.54
C TYR A 72 -4.45 -8.53 -5.66
N THR A 73 -3.77 -8.66 -6.80
CA THR A 73 -2.90 -9.80 -7.09
C THR A 73 -1.45 -9.36 -7.21
N GLN A 74 -0.53 -10.32 -7.10
CA GLN A 74 0.89 -10.06 -7.30
C GLN A 74 1.16 -9.52 -8.70
N ASN A 75 0.43 -10.01 -9.71
CA ASN A 75 0.59 -9.53 -11.07
C ASN A 75 0.25 -8.05 -11.20
N ILE A 76 -0.82 -7.60 -10.54
CA ILE A 76 -1.19 -6.19 -10.52
C ILE A 76 -0.08 -5.36 -9.88
N LEU A 77 0.42 -5.80 -8.73
CA LEU A 77 1.50 -5.10 -8.04
C LEU A 77 2.75 -5.01 -8.90
N GLU A 78 3.13 -6.12 -9.54
CA GLU A 78 4.32 -6.17 -10.38
C GLU A 78 4.20 -5.27 -11.61
N GLN A 79 3.02 -5.14 -12.18
CA GLN A 79 2.78 -4.22 -13.29
C GLN A 79 3.04 -2.77 -12.88
N TYR A 80 2.56 -2.37 -11.70
CA TYR A 80 2.83 -1.03 -11.19
C TYR A 80 4.32 -0.80 -10.94
N ILE A 81 4.96 -1.72 -10.24
CA ILE A 81 6.39 -1.60 -9.91
C ILE A 81 7.23 -1.60 -11.18
N GLY A 82 6.96 -2.52 -12.10
CA GLY A 82 7.69 -2.60 -13.36
C GLY A 82 7.57 -1.33 -14.17
N HIS A 83 6.36 -0.80 -14.29
CA HIS A 83 6.13 0.44 -15.03
C HIS A 83 6.89 1.62 -14.40
N LEU A 84 6.80 1.76 -13.06
CA LEU A 84 7.45 2.86 -12.36
C LEU A 84 8.97 2.75 -12.38
N ASP A 85 9.51 1.54 -12.29
CA ASP A 85 10.95 1.32 -12.32
C ASP A 85 11.54 1.51 -13.74
N ASP A 86 10.71 1.34 -14.77
CA ASP A 86 11.14 1.54 -16.15
C ASP A 86 11.11 3.02 -16.56
N VAL A 87 10.46 3.88 -15.80
CA VAL A 87 10.43 5.31 -16.07
C VAL A 87 11.74 5.94 -15.63
N LYS A 88 12.37 6.65 -16.53
CA LYS A 88 13.66 7.30 -16.28
C LYS A 88 13.51 8.82 -16.20
#